data_e9a71908b06ea1a32ef77845f9a4d7dd
#
_entry.id   e9a71908b06ea1a32ef77845f9a4d7dd
#
_cell.length_a   1.000
_cell.length_b   1.000
_cell.length_c   1.000
_cell.angle_alpha   90.00
_cell.angle_beta   90.00
_cell.angle_gamma   90.00
#
_symmetry.space_group_name_H-M   'P 1'
#
loop_
_entity.id
_entity.type
_entity.pdbx_description
1 polymer ?
#
loop_
_entity_poly.entity_id
_entity_poly.type
_entity_poly.pdbx_seq_one_letter_code
_entity_poly.pdbx_strand_id
1 'polypeptide(L)'
;MATAASFTINSNAATVGDFFALLKPRVMSLVIFTGLAGIIVAPGGINPIVAFVALLCIAVGAGASGALNMAYEADIDGLMSRTATRPVPMGKIARGDALGFGWTLSAGSVTVMGLFVNLAAAALLAFSIVFYVGVYTLWLKRRTTQNIVIGGLAGALPPAIGWAAVTGSLSLAPLVLVLITFLWTPPHFWALALYRSDDYARAGVPMMPVVKGKASTRKQILLYALALFPAGLLPGAIGLAGPLYLAVVSIFGGWFVWEAVAVARETDIAREPAARRLFGVSILYLFVLFAALILERLMGIAPLGHATFGAWM
;
A
#
# COMPACT_ATOMS: atom_id res chain seq x y z
N MET A 1 -48.52 32.62 20.37
CA MET A 1 -48.21 31.82 19.20
C MET A 1 -46.69 31.66 19.11
N ALA A 2 -46.18 30.51 19.48
CA ALA A 2 -44.74 30.22 19.42
C ALA A 2 -44.43 29.75 17.99
N THR A 3 -43.57 30.49 17.30
CA THR A 3 -43.05 30.13 15.99
C THR A 3 -42.08 28.96 16.16
N ALA A 4 -42.46 27.76 15.64
CA ALA A 4 -41.58 26.65 15.56
C ALA A 4 -40.43 27.00 14.57
N ALA A 5 -39.22 27.09 15.10
CA ALA A 5 -38.02 27.18 14.28
C ALA A 5 -37.88 25.88 13.50
N SER A 6 -38.13 25.91 12.20
CA SER A 6 -37.83 24.82 11.31
C SER A 6 -36.32 24.65 11.24
N PHE A 7 -35.79 23.58 11.87
CA PHE A 7 -34.45 23.11 11.66
C PHE A 7 -34.35 22.59 10.22
N THR A 8 -33.90 23.43 9.31
CA THR A 8 -33.45 22.99 7.99
C THR A 8 -32.18 22.15 8.22
N ILE A 9 -32.32 20.85 8.10
CA ILE A 9 -31.14 19.92 8.01
C ILE A 9 -30.39 20.40 6.79
N ASN A 10 -29.21 20.96 7.02
CA ASN A 10 -28.32 21.40 5.97
C ASN A 10 -27.90 20.12 5.22
N SER A 11 -28.40 19.90 4.00
CA SER A 11 -28.16 18.68 3.18
C SER A 11 -26.70 18.48 2.81
N ASN A 12 -25.81 19.38 3.22
CA ASN A 12 -24.36 19.35 3.05
C ASN A 12 -23.58 18.96 4.32
N ALA A 13 -24.23 18.54 5.40
CA ALA A 13 -23.51 18.09 6.59
C ALA A 13 -22.71 16.82 6.30
N ALA A 14 -21.43 16.80 6.71
CA ALA A 14 -20.58 15.63 6.61
C ALA A 14 -21.19 14.42 7.34
N THR A 15 -21.23 13.28 6.69
CA THR A 15 -21.73 12.03 7.27
C THR A 15 -20.58 11.17 7.81
N VAL A 16 -20.89 10.19 8.67
CA VAL A 16 -19.93 9.16 9.11
C VAL A 16 -19.32 8.43 7.90
N GLY A 17 -20.14 8.18 6.87
CA GLY A 17 -19.68 7.56 5.61
C GLY A 17 -18.63 8.40 4.87
N ASP A 18 -18.74 9.73 4.91
CA ASP A 18 -17.75 10.63 4.30
C ASP A 18 -16.40 10.56 5.05
N PHE A 19 -16.41 10.51 6.39
CA PHE A 19 -15.20 10.30 7.20
C PHE A 19 -14.59 8.91 6.97
N PHE A 20 -15.42 7.87 6.85
CA PHE A 20 -14.92 6.53 6.50
C PHE A 20 -14.30 6.50 5.09
N ALA A 21 -14.86 7.26 4.14
CA ALA A 21 -14.29 7.38 2.79
C ALA A 21 -12.91 8.05 2.77
N LEU A 22 -12.59 8.94 3.75
CA LEU A 22 -11.24 9.49 3.90
C LEU A 22 -10.18 8.41 4.13
N LEU A 23 -10.53 7.31 4.82
CA LEU A 23 -9.62 6.21 5.14
C LEU A 23 -9.32 5.31 3.94
N LYS A 24 -9.98 5.51 2.79
CA LYS A 24 -9.77 4.76 1.53
C LYS A 24 -9.84 3.23 1.72
N PRO A 25 -10.89 2.65 2.30
CA PRO A 25 -10.93 1.26 2.75
C PRO A 25 -10.59 0.23 1.65
N ARG A 26 -11.00 0.48 0.40
CA ARG A 26 -10.67 -0.40 -0.74
C ARG A 26 -9.16 -0.48 -1.03
N VAL A 27 -8.43 0.62 -0.86
CA VAL A 27 -6.98 0.66 -1.05
C VAL A 27 -6.28 0.03 0.16
N MET A 28 -6.80 0.30 1.37
CA MET A 28 -6.21 -0.19 2.61
C MET A 28 -6.37 -1.69 2.81
N SER A 29 -7.32 -2.35 2.15
CA SER A 29 -7.54 -3.81 2.32
C SER A 29 -6.27 -4.63 2.05
N LEU A 30 -5.54 -4.34 0.97
CA LEU A 30 -4.30 -5.05 0.64
C LEU A 30 -3.16 -4.70 1.61
N VAL A 31 -3.10 -3.45 2.07
CA VAL A 31 -2.14 -2.99 3.09
C VAL A 31 -2.33 -3.75 4.40
N ILE A 32 -3.59 -3.85 4.87
CA ILE A 32 -3.95 -4.59 6.08
C ILE A 32 -3.62 -6.07 5.91
N PHE A 33 -3.93 -6.64 4.74
CA PHE A 33 -3.65 -8.04 4.43
C PHE A 33 -2.15 -8.37 4.46
N THR A 34 -1.30 -7.51 3.91
CA THR A 34 0.15 -7.73 3.99
C THR A 34 0.69 -7.57 5.41
N GLY A 35 0.11 -6.67 6.21
CA GLY A 35 0.38 -6.57 7.64
C GLY A 35 -0.02 -7.82 8.42
N LEU A 36 -1.21 -8.37 8.15
CA LEU A 36 -1.66 -9.65 8.70
C LEU A 36 -0.70 -10.79 8.34
N ALA A 37 -0.25 -10.85 7.08
CA ALA A 37 0.74 -11.84 6.67
C ALA A 37 2.03 -11.72 7.49
N GLY A 38 2.53 -10.49 7.71
CA GLY A 38 3.69 -10.26 8.58
C GLY A 38 3.50 -10.80 10.00
N ILE A 39 2.31 -10.63 10.59
CA ILE A 39 1.98 -11.17 11.91
C ILE A 39 1.98 -12.71 11.90
N ILE A 40 1.35 -13.33 10.90
CA ILE A 40 1.15 -14.79 10.86
C ILE A 40 2.46 -15.53 10.57
N VAL A 41 3.31 -14.99 9.67
CA VAL A 41 4.55 -15.68 9.26
C VAL A 41 5.73 -15.40 10.19
N ALA A 42 5.61 -14.43 11.09
CA ALA A 42 6.64 -14.15 12.09
C ALA A 42 6.88 -15.37 13.00
N PRO A 43 8.14 -15.64 13.43
CA PRO A 43 8.45 -16.69 14.37
C PRO A 43 7.93 -16.36 15.77
N GLY A 44 7.69 -17.41 16.58
CA GLY A 44 7.12 -17.26 17.89
C GLY A 44 5.59 -17.20 17.86
N GLY A 45 5.01 -16.70 18.92
CA GLY A 45 3.57 -16.56 19.10
C GLY A 45 3.21 -15.17 19.61
N ILE A 46 2.02 -14.71 19.30
CA ILE A 46 1.43 -13.49 19.81
C ILE A 46 0.05 -13.79 20.37
N ASN A 47 -0.32 -13.15 21.46
CA ASN A 47 -1.69 -13.25 21.96
C ASN A 47 -2.67 -12.76 20.88
N PRO A 48 -3.75 -13.49 20.55
CA PRO A 48 -4.69 -13.11 19.50
C PRO A 48 -5.30 -11.71 19.67
N ILE A 49 -5.52 -11.27 20.92
CA ILE A 49 -6.03 -9.92 21.20
C ILE A 49 -4.97 -8.88 20.82
N VAL A 50 -3.70 -9.12 21.17
CA VAL A 50 -2.59 -8.23 20.82
C VAL A 50 -2.37 -8.19 19.30
N ALA A 51 -2.47 -9.34 18.63
CA ALA A 51 -2.42 -9.43 17.16
C ALA A 51 -3.53 -8.61 16.50
N PHE A 52 -4.76 -8.71 17.03
CA PHE A 52 -5.90 -7.90 16.57
C PHE A 52 -5.65 -6.40 16.78
N VAL A 53 -5.16 -5.99 17.94
CA VAL A 53 -4.80 -4.60 18.22
C VAL A 53 -3.72 -4.10 17.26
N ALA A 54 -2.68 -4.89 17.02
CA ALA A 54 -1.62 -4.55 16.06
C ALA A 54 -2.18 -4.33 14.66
N LEU A 55 -3.03 -5.25 14.18
CA LEU A 55 -3.66 -5.16 12.87
C LEU A 55 -4.59 -3.95 12.77
N LEU A 56 -5.36 -3.66 13.82
CA LEU A 56 -6.21 -2.47 13.90
C LEU A 56 -5.39 -1.19 13.84
N CYS A 57 -4.26 -1.12 14.58
CA CYS A 57 -3.35 0.03 14.53
C CYS A 57 -2.74 0.23 13.13
N ILE A 58 -2.36 -0.84 12.42
CA ILE A 58 -1.90 -0.78 11.03
C ILE A 58 -3.02 -0.23 10.14
N ALA A 59 -4.25 -0.73 10.28
CA ALA A 59 -5.41 -0.31 9.50
C ALA A 59 -5.74 1.17 9.72
N VAL A 60 -5.80 1.59 10.97
CA VAL A 60 -6.11 2.97 11.36
C VAL A 60 -5.01 3.94 10.92
N GLY A 61 -3.73 3.59 11.15
CA GLY A 61 -2.58 4.42 10.75
C GLY A 61 -2.47 4.58 9.23
N ALA A 62 -2.68 3.50 8.47
CA ALA A 62 -2.71 3.55 7.01
C ALA A 62 -3.91 4.39 6.52
N GLY A 63 -5.09 4.22 7.09
CA GLY A 63 -6.28 5.02 6.80
C GLY A 63 -6.07 6.50 7.14
N ALA A 64 -5.49 6.81 8.29
CA ALA A 64 -5.13 8.16 8.72
C ALA A 64 -4.18 8.84 7.71
N SER A 65 -3.16 8.11 7.24
CA SER A 65 -2.29 8.59 6.16
C SER A 65 -3.08 8.92 4.88
N GLY A 66 -4.08 8.08 4.55
CA GLY A 66 -5.01 8.32 3.45
C GLY A 66 -5.85 9.59 3.60
N ALA A 67 -6.35 9.87 4.82
CA ALA A 67 -7.11 11.08 5.15
C ALA A 67 -6.23 12.33 5.06
N LEU A 68 -5.03 12.30 5.65
CA LEU A 68 -4.05 13.38 5.56
C LEU A 68 -3.66 13.66 4.12
N ASN A 69 -3.37 12.63 3.32
CA ASN A 69 -3.08 12.79 1.91
C ASN A 69 -4.23 13.46 1.15
N MET A 70 -5.49 13.06 1.40
CA MET A 70 -6.66 13.67 0.74
C MET A 70 -6.82 15.15 1.14
N ALA A 71 -6.57 15.49 2.41
CA ALA A 71 -6.63 16.87 2.90
C ALA A 71 -5.53 17.76 2.30
N TYR A 72 -4.29 17.25 2.19
CA TYR A 72 -3.18 18.00 1.59
C TYR A 72 -3.26 18.13 0.07
N GLU A 73 -3.92 17.20 -0.61
CA GLU A 73 -4.02 17.14 -2.06
C GLU A 73 -5.37 17.57 -2.62
N ALA A 74 -6.24 18.18 -1.81
CA ALA A 74 -7.59 18.57 -2.22
C ALA A 74 -7.61 19.42 -3.50
N ASP A 75 -6.60 20.28 -3.69
CA ASP A 75 -6.43 21.12 -4.87
C ASP A 75 -6.20 20.30 -6.16
N ILE A 76 -5.27 19.34 -6.13
CA ILE A 76 -4.98 18.48 -7.29
C ILE A 76 -6.03 17.40 -7.47
N ASP A 77 -6.62 16.89 -6.38
CA ASP A 77 -7.67 15.87 -6.44
C ASP A 77 -8.93 16.39 -7.15
N GLY A 78 -9.25 17.68 -7.00
CA GLY A 78 -10.37 18.33 -7.69
C GLY A 78 -10.19 18.42 -9.21
N LEU A 79 -8.96 18.38 -9.71
CA LEU A 79 -8.64 18.44 -11.14
C LEU A 79 -8.64 17.08 -11.85
N MET A 80 -8.64 15.99 -11.09
CA MET A 80 -8.59 14.63 -11.63
C MET A 80 -9.96 13.96 -11.60
N SER A 81 -10.40 13.40 -12.72
CA SER A 81 -11.72 12.76 -12.86
C SER A 81 -11.97 11.65 -11.83
N ARG A 82 -10.94 10.92 -11.44
CA ARG A 82 -11.00 9.83 -10.47
C ARG A 82 -11.19 10.30 -9.02
N THR A 83 -10.74 11.49 -8.69
CA THR A 83 -10.62 11.96 -7.29
C THR A 83 -11.47 13.20 -6.99
N ALA A 84 -12.02 13.86 -8.02
CA ALA A 84 -12.88 15.04 -7.86
C ALA A 84 -14.14 14.78 -7.00
N THR A 85 -14.61 13.53 -6.96
CA THR A 85 -15.77 13.11 -6.17
C THR A 85 -15.45 12.73 -4.71
N ARG A 86 -14.21 12.94 -4.26
CA ARG A 86 -13.80 12.67 -2.87
C ARG A 86 -14.41 13.70 -1.92
N PRO A 87 -14.61 13.34 -0.62
CA PRO A 87 -15.28 14.22 0.33
C PRO A 87 -14.66 15.62 0.48
N VAL A 88 -13.33 15.73 0.50
CA VAL A 88 -12.66 17.05 0.67
C VAL A 88 -12.73 17.90 -0.59
N PRO A 89 -12.39 17.41 -1.81
CA PRO A 89 -12.59 18.18 -3.05
C PRO A 89 -14.03 18.60 -3.29
N MET A 90 -15.03 17.80 -2.87
CA MET A 90 -16.44 18.14 -2.98
C MET A 90 -16.93 19.15 -1.93
N GLY A 91 -16.07 19.52 -0.97
CA GLY A 91 -16.46 20.42 0.13
C GLY A 91 -17.39 19.79 1.18
N LYS A 92 -17.60 18.46 1.17
CA LYS A 92 -18.41 17.76 2.19
C LYS A 92 -17.71 17.73 3.55
N ILE A 93 -16.39 17.63 3.57
CA ILE A 93 -15.56 17.71 4.78
C ILE A 93 -14.58 18.86 4.57
N ALA A 94 -14.53 19.78 5.53
CA ALA A 94 -13.56 20.86 5.50
C ALA A 94 -12.13 20.30 5.60
N ARG A 95 -11.17 20.94 4.92
CA ARG A 95 -9.77 20.53 4.94
C ARG A 95 -9.21 20.43 6.36
N GLY A 96 -9.58 21.40 7.23
CA GLY A 96 -9.17 21.41 8.64
C GLY A 96 -9.66 20.20 9.42
N ASP A 97 -10.92 19.80 9.21
CA ASP A 97 -11.54 18.64 9.87
C ASP A 97 -10.88 17.33 9.41
N ALA A 98 -10.59 17.21 8.10
CA ALA A 98 -9.88 16.06 7.57
C ALA A 98 -8.44 15.97 8.10
N LEU A 99 -7.74 17.10 8.29
CA LEU A 99 -6.42 17.14 8.93
C LEU A 99 -6.51 16.76 10.41
N GLY A 100 -7.45 17.35 11.17
CA GLY A 100 -7.67 17.01 12.59
C GLY A 100 -7.96 15.52 12.77
N PHE A 101 -8.88 14.99 11.97
CA PHE A 101 -9.22 13.56 11.97
C PHE A 101 -8.00 12.68 11.66
N GLY A 102 -7.25 12.98 10.58
CA GLY A 102 -6.09 12.22 10.19
C GLY A 102 -4.97 12.23 11.23
N TRP A 103 -4.65 13.40 11.82
CA TRP A 103 -3.60 13.49 12.85
C TRP A 103 -4.02 12.83 14.17
N THR A 104 -5.29 12.94 14.57
CA THR A 104 -5.81 12.26 15.77
C THR A 104 -5.71 10.75 15.64
N LEU A 105 -6.13 10.19 14.50
CA LEU A 105 -6.02 8.76 14.25
C LEU A 105 -4.56 8.30 14.12
N SER A 106 -3.67 9.11 13.52
CA SER A 106 -2.25 8.81 13.45
C SER A 106 -1.62 8.73 14.83
N ALA A 107 -1.80 9.74 15.67
CA ALA A 107 -1.31 9.76 17.04
C ALA A 107 -1.90 8.62 17.88
N GLY A 108 -3.21 8.41 17.78
CA GLY A 108 -3.90 7.34 18.51
C GLY A 108 -3.39 5.96 18.12
N SER A 109 -3.26 5.65 16.82
CA SER A 109 -2.79 4.34 16.36
C SER A 109 -1.35 4.05 16.79
N VAL A 110 -0.44 5.03 16.71
CA VAL A 110 0.95 4.88 17.16
C VAL A 110 1.03 4.70 18.66
N THR A 111 0.29 5.49 19.44
CA THR A 111 0.25 5.40 20.91
C THR A 111 -0.29 4.04 21.35
N VAL A 112 -1.42 3.60 20.79
CA VAL A 112 -2.00 2.27 21.11
C VAL A 112 -1.05 1.15 20.73
N MET A 113 -0.41 1.23 19.55
CA MET A 113 0.62 0.26 19.13
C MET A 113 1.77 0.19 20.14
N GLY A 114 2.26 1.34 20.64
CA GLY A 114 3.37 1.39 21.58
C GLY A 114 3.01 0.86 22.97
N LEU A 115 1.80 1.16 23.46
CA LEU A 115 1.36 0.79 24.80
C LEU A 115 0.91 -0.68 24.90
N PHE A 116 0.25 -1.20 23.87
CA PHE A 116 -0.40 -2.51 23.92
C PHE A 116 0.30 -3.60 23.10
N VAL A 117 1.25 -3.23 22.23
CA VAL A 117 1.99 -4.19 21.41
C VAL A 117 3.49 -4.09 21.73
N ASN A 118 4.21 -3.18 21.07
CA ASN A 118 5.60 -2.87 21.40
C ASN A 118 6.10 -1.60 20.69
N LEU A 119 7.24 -1.08 21.17
CA LEU A 119 7.83 0.16 20.65
C LEU A 119 8.41 0.00 19.23
N ALA A 120 8.90 -1.18 18.84
CA ALA A 120 9.46 -1.39 17.51
C ALA A 120 8.38 -1.28 16.43
N ALA A 121 7.23 -1.94 16.63
CA ALA A 121 6.09 -1.84 15.73
C ALA A 121 5.52 -0.40 15.69
N ALA A 122 5.45 0.27 16.85
CA ALA A 122 5.00 1.66 16.93
C ALA A 122 5.93 2.62 16.17
N ALA A 123 7.23 2.46 16.31
CA ALA A 123 8.23 3.27 15.60
C ALA A 123 8.15 3.08 14.08
N LEU A 124 7.98 1.84 13.61
CA LEU A 124 7.79 1.54 12.18
C LEU A 124 6.48 2.11 11.64
N LEU A 125 5.39 2.03 12.43
CA LEU A 125 4.10 2.62 12.06
C LEU A 125 4.21 4.15 11.97
N ALA A 126 4.81 4.78 12.98
CA ALA A 126 5.07 6.23 12.98
C ALA A 126 5.93 6.65 11.79
N PHE A 127 7.01 5.92 11.53
CA PHE A 127 7.87 6.15 10.36
C PHE A 127 7.08 6.04 9.05
N SER A 128 6.25 5.00 8.88
CA SER A 128 5.42 4.82 7.69
C SER A 128 4.49 6.01 7.46
N ILE A 129 3.80 6.48 8.52
CA ILE A 129 2.87 7.63 8.44
C ILE A 129 3.63 8.91 8.10
N VAL A 130 4.71 9.22 8.82
CA VAL A 130 5.53 10.43 8.61
C VAL A 130 6.14 10.42 7.22
N PHE A 131 6.67 9.30 6.77
CA PHE A 131 7.26 9.15 5.44
C PHE A 131 6.21 9.34 4.34
N TYR A 132 5.03 8.73 4.48
CA TYR A 132 3.96 8.88 3.50
C TYR A 132 3.44 10.31 3.41
N VAL A 133 3.21 10.96 4.55
CA VAL A 133 2.67 12.33 4.59
C VAL A 133 3.76 13.35 4.27
N GLY A 134 4.88 13.32 4.98
CA GLY A 134 5.95 14.32 4.87
C GLY A 134 6.75 14.17 3.57
N VAL A 135 7.29 12.95 3.33
CA VAL A 135 8.19 12.74 2.19
C VAL A 135 7.41 12.57 0.89
N TYR A 136 6.45 11.63 0.84
CA TYR A 136 5.73 11.36 -0.40
C TYR A 136 4.71 12.46 -0.73
N THR A 137 3.75 12.74 0.15
CA THR A 137 2.62 13.64 -0.16
C THR A 137 3.05 15.10 -0.27
N LEU A 138 3.78 15.62 0.74
CA LEU A 138 4.14 17.04 0.80
C LEU A 138 5.35 17.40 -0.07
N TRP A 139 6.29 16.47 -0.23
CA TRP A 139 7.54 16.78 -0.91
C TRP A 139 7.64 16.17 -2.32
N LEU A 140 7.69 14.83 -2.45
CA LEU A 140 8.07 14.17 -3.71
C LEU A 140 7.00 14.25 -4.78
N LYS A 141 5.72 14.07 -4.42
CA LYS A 141 4.63 13.89 -5.39
C LYS A 141 4.50 15.05 -6.38
N ARG A 142 4.84 16.26 -5.96
CA ARG A 142 4.76 17.47 -6.79
C ARG A 142 6.09 17.85 -7.45
N ARG A 143 7.18 17.14 -7.19
CA ARG A 143 8.55 17.57 -7.58
C ARG A 143 9.32 16.58 -8.44
N THR A 144 9.01 15.30 -8.39
CA THR A 144 9.83 14.29 -9.06
C THR A 144 9.01 13.17 -9.69
N THR A 145 9.51 12.64 -10.81
CA THR A 145 8.97 11.44 -11.46
C THR A 145 9.21 10.15 -10.65
N GLN A 146 10.15 10.21 -9.69
CA GLN A 146 10.47 9.09 -8.79
C GLN A 146 9.56 9.05 -7.55
N ASN A 147 8.54 9.90 -7.49
CA ASN A 147 7.61 9.97 -6.37
C ASN A 147 6.99 8.61 -6.01
N ILE A 148 6.67 7.79 -7.02
CA ILE A 148 6.10 6.45 -6.83
C ILE A 148 7.14 5.47 -6.28
N VAL A 149 8.39 5.51 -6.79
CA VAL A 149 9.45 4.62 -6.32
C VAL A 149 9.76 4.89 -4.86
N ILE A 150 10.15 6.13 -4.55
CA ILE A 150 10.57 6.49 -3.19
C ILE A 150 9.36 6.43 -2.24
N GLY A 151 8.22 7.02 -2.65
CA GLY A 151 6.98 7.02 -1.85
C GLY A 151 6.40 5.63 -1.58
N GLY A 152 6.67 4.68 -2.47
CA GLY A 152 6.25 3.29 -2.35
C GLY A 152 6.77 2.59 -1.09
N LEU A 153 7.87 3.08 -0.49
CA LEU A 153 8.41 2.52 0.75
C LEU A 153 7.39 2.52 1.89
N ALA A 154 6.62 3.60 2.07
CA ALA A 154 5.60 3.64 3.12
C ALA A 154 4.56 2.51 2.98
N GLY A 155 4.08 2.30 1.75
CA GLY A 155 3.12 1.22 1.45
C GLY A 155 3.71 -0.19 1.50
N ALA A 156 5.04 -0.30 1.51
CA ALA A 156 5.74 -1.58 1.58
C ALA A 156 6.04 -2.03 3.03
N LEU A 157 5.90 -1.15 4.03
CA LEU A 157 6.25 -1.44 5.43
C LEU A 157 5.25 -2.32 6.21
N PRO A 158 3.96 -2.43 5.89
CA PRO A 158 2.99 -3.17 6.70
C PRO A 158 3.42 -4.58 7.08
N PRO A 159 4.00 -5.43 6.21
CA PRO A 159 4.46 -6.76 6.62
C PRO A 159 5.59 -6.69 7.67
N ALA A 160 6.49 -5.69 7.60
CA ALA A 160 7.52 -5.50 8.61
C ALA A 160 6.95 -4.98 9.93
N ILE A 161 5.92 -4.12 9.89
CA ILE A 161 5.21 -3.66 11.10
C ILE A 161 4.52 -4.86 11.77
N GLY A 162 3.83 -5.70 10.99
CA GLY A 162 3.19 -6.92 11.47
C GLY A 162 4.18 -7.91 12.10
N TRP A 163 5.33 -8.11 11.45
CA TRP A 163 6.42 -8.94 11.96
C TRP A 163 6.98 -8.39 13.29
N ALA A 164 7.30 -7.09 13.32
CA ALA A 164 7.81 -6.44 14.52
C ALA A 164 6.80 -6.45 15.68
N ALA A 165 5.50 -6.46 15.40
CA ALA A 165 4.46 -6.60 16.42
C ALA A 165 4.57 -7.94 17.17
N VAL A 166 5.03 -9.00 16.52
CA VAL A 166 5.24 -10.33 17.11
C VAL A 166 6.60 -10.43 17.78
N THR A 167 7.66 -10.00 17.09
CA THR A 167 9.05 -10.28 17.49
C THR A 167 9.72 -9.15 18.28
N GLY A 168 9.16 -7.94 18.24
CA GLY A 168 9.79 -6.73 18.80
C GLY A 168 11.04 -6.26 18.06
N SER A 169 11.36 -6.85 16.90
CA SER A 169 12.59 -6.58 16.14
C SER A 169 12.40 -6.72 14.63
N LEU A 170 13.44 -6.37 13.88
CA LEU A 170 13.54 -6.63 12.44
C LEU A 170 14.66 -7.64 12.18
N SER A 171 14.41 -8.53 11.24
CA SER A 171 15.38 -9.50 10.71
C SER A 171 15.41 -9.42 9.17
N LEU A 172 16.15 -10.29 8.53
CA LEU A 172 16.21 -10.36 7.06
C LEU A 172 14.84 -10.69 6.44
N ALA A 173 14.05 -11.57 7.07
CA ALA A 173 12.78 -12.04 6.52
C ALA A 173 11.76 -10.91 6.28
N PRO A 174 11.40 -10.06 7.25
CA PRO A 174 10.48 -8.95 6.99
C PRO A 174 11.06 -7.93 5.98
N LEU A 175 12.36 -7.74 5.91
CA LEU A 175 12.99 -6.85 4.92
C LEU A 175 12.82 -7.40 3.49
N VAL A 176 12.86 -8.72 3.30
CA VAL A 176 12.56 -9.36 2.01
C VAL A 176 11.09 -9.14 1.63
N LEU A 177 10.15 -9.24 2.56
CA LEU A 177 8.73 -8.95 2.30
C LEU A 177 8.50 -7.47 1.92
N VAL A 178 9.21 -6.55 2.59
CA VAL A 178 9.24 -5.12 2.23
C VAL A 178 9.80 -4.93 0.83
N LEU A 179 10.93 -5.57 0.49
CA LEU A 179 11.55 -5.48 -0.83
C LEU A 179 10.60 -5.92 -1.96
N ILE A 180 9.89 -7.04 -1.78
CA ILE A 180 8.89 -7.52 -2.74
C ILE A 180 7.80 -6.48 -2.96
N THR A 181 7.21 -5.96 -1.89
CA THR A 181 6.14 -4.96 -1.97
C THR A 181 6.64 -3.64 -2.53
N PHE A 182 7.87 -3.26 -2.21
CA PHE A 182 8.53 -2.08 -2.75
C PHE A 182 8.77 -2.19 -4.27
N LEU A 183 9.32 -3.30 -4.75
CA LEU A 183 9.55 -3.53 -6.18
C LEU A 183 8.24 -3.70 -6.96
N TRP A 184 7.18 -4.19 -6.32
CA TRP A 184 5.83 -4.29 -6.90
C TRP A 184 5.19 -2.92 -7.13
N THR A 185 5.48 -1.93 -6.28
CA THR A 185 4.82 -0.63 -6.29
C THR A 185 4.98 0.15 -7.61
N PRO A 186 6.19 0.29 -8.21
CA PRO A 186 6.35 1.06 -9.44
C PRO A 186 5.58 0.48 -10.64
N PRO A 187 5.68 -0.82 -11.01
CA PRO A 187 4.93 -1.34 -12.14
C PRO A 187 3.41 -1.26 -11.93
N HIS A 188 2.91 -1.45 -10.69
CA HIS A 188 1.50 -1.29 -10.37
C HIS A 188 1.01 0.15 -10.64
N PHE A 189 1.65 1.14 -10.03
CA PHE A 189 1.21 2.54 -10.16
C PHE A 189 1.51 3.15 -11.52
N TRP A 190 2.60 2.77 -12.17
CA TRP A 190 2.88 3.26 -13.52
C TRP A 190 1.97 2.65 -14.57
N ALA A 191 1.51 1.41 -14.39
CA ALA A 191 0.45 0.85 -15.21
C ALA A 191 -0.83 1.72 -15.13
N LEU A 192 -1.26 2.09 -13.91
CA LEU A 192 -2.36 3.04 -13.72
C LEU A 192 -2.07 4.39 -14.39
N ALA A 193 -0.86 4.93 -14.23
CA ALA A 193 -0.47 6.23 -14.74
C ALA A 193 -0.45 6.29 -16.29
N LEU A 194 -0.18 5.17 -16.97
CA LEU A 194 -0.21 5.11 -18.44
C LEU A 194 -1.60 5.44 -18.98
N TYR A 195 -2.65 4.78 -18.50
CA TYR A 195 -4.02 5.01 -18.99
C TYR A 195 -4.75 6.16 -18.28
N ARG A 196 -4.09 6.83 -17.33
CA ARG A 196 -4.56 8.03 -16.62
C ARG A 196 -3.63 9.23 -16.81
N SER A 197 -2.76 9.19 -17.82
CA SER A 197 -1.74 10.22 -18.05
C SER A 197 -2.34 11.62 -18.14
N ASP A 198 -3.50 11.76 -18.80
CA ASP A 198 -4.17 13.05 -19.01
C ASP A 198 -4.71 13.64 -17.69
N ASP A 199 -5.21 12.81 -16.78
CA ASP A 199 -5.63 13.25 -15.45
C ASP A 199 -4.44 13.83 -14.67
N TYR A 200 -3.30 13.15 -14.69
CA TYR A 200 -2.09 13.63 -14.03
C TYR A 200 -1.50 14.88 -14.67
N ALA A 201 -1.56 14.98 -16.00
CA ALA A 201 -1.11 16.16 -16.72
C ALA A 201 -1.97 17.39 -16.37
N ARG A 202 -3.31 17.24 -16.34
CA ARG A 202 -4.22 18.34 -15.91
C ARG A 202 -3.98 18.79 -14.48
N ALA A 203 -3.65 17.85 -13.59
CA ALA A 203 -3.37 18.15 -12.19
C ALA A 203 -1.94 18.66 -11.94
N GLY A 204 -1.10 18.78 -12.97
CA GLY A 204 0.29 19.22 -12.84
C GLY A 204 1.19 18.28 -12.05
N VAL A 205 0.78 17.01 -11.89
CA VAL A 205 1.57 16.00 -11.15
C VAL A 205 2.62 15.38 -12.09
N PRO A 206 3.93 15.46 -11.74
CA PRO A 206 5.01 15.01 -12.61
C PRO A 206 5.16 13.48 -12.60
N MET A 207 4.12 12.77 -13.05
CA MET A 207 4.18 11.30 -13.18
C MET A 207 5.11 10.90 -14.33
N MET A 208 5.69 9.69 -14.22
CA MET A 208 6.64 9.18 -15.21
C MET A 208 6.13 9.31 -16.66
N PRO A 209 4.88 8.87 -17.03
CA PRO A 209 4.40 8.99 -18.41
C PRO A 209 4.19 10.45 -18.86
N VAL A 210 3.93 11.38 -17.92
CA VAL A 210 3.72 12.81 -18.24
C VAL A 210 5.04 13.50 -18.58
N VAL A 211 6.11 13.22 -17.80
CA VAL A 211 7.40 13.93 -17.91
C VAL A 211 8.40 13.19 -18.80
N LYS A 212 8.50 11.87 -18.69
CA LYS A 212 9.47 11.03 -19.42
C LYS A 212 8.84 10.29 -20.61
N GLY A 213 7.54 10.44 -20.81
CA GLY A 213 6.78 9.81 -21.87
C GLY A 213 6.41 8.35 -21.62
N LYS A 214 5.42 7.87 -22.37
CA LYS A 214 4.86 6.51 -22.22
C LYS A 214 5.89 5.42 -22.53
N ALA A 215 6.74 5.58 -23.54
CA ALA A 215 7.77 4.59 -23.91
C ALA A 215 8.78 4.35 -22.77
N SER A 216 9.28 5.42 -22.15
CA SER A 216 10.17 5.32 -21.00
C SER A 216 9.48 4.63 -19.81
N THR A 217 8.21 4.96 -19.56
CA THR A 217 7.42 4.36 -18.48
C THR A 217 7.24 2.86 -18.69
N ARG A 218 6.92 2.40 -19.90
CA ARG A 218 6.80 0.98 -20.26
C ARG A 218 8.10 0.22 -20.03
N LYS A 219 9.25 0.81 -20.43
CA LYS A 219 10.57 0.22 -20.16
C LYS A 219 10.83 0.06 -18.66
N GLN A 220 10.50 1.08 -17.87
CA GLN A 220 10.66 1.03 -16.41
C GLN A 220 9.75 -0.03 -15.77
N ILE A 221 8.49 -0.14 -16.20
CA ILE A 221 7.57 -1.20 -15.77
C ILE A 221 8.19 -2.58 -15.99
N LEU A 222 8.73 -2.84 -17.18
CA LEU A 222 9.37 -4.11 -17.50
C LEU A 222 10.61 -4.37 -16.62
N LEU A 223 11.48 -3.38 -16.43
CA LEU A 223 12.67 -3.53 -15.60
C LEU A 223 12.32 -3.88 -14.14
N TYR A 224 11.34 -3.19 -13.55
CA TYR A 224 10.89 -3.50 -12.18
C TYR A 224 10.17 -4.85 -12.10
N ALA A 225 9.41 -5.25 -13.11
CA ALA A 225 8.79 -6.58 -13.16
C ALA A 225 9.84 -7.70 -13.23
N LEU A 226 10.90 -7.51 -14.03
CA LEU A 226 12.03 -8.43 -14.11
C LEU A 226 12.82 -8.51 -12.78
N ALA A 227 12.95 -7.40 -12.05
CA ALA A 227 13.59 -7.39 -10.73
C ALA A 227 12.68 -8.00 -9.65
N LEU A 228 11.36 -7.81 -9.74
CA LEU A 228 10.38 -8.34 -8.80
C LEU A 228 10.32 -9.88 -8.84
N PHE A 229 10.49 -10.50 -10.01
CA PHE A 229 10.40 -11.95 -10.15
C PHE A 229 11.44 -12.71 -9.29
N PRO A 230 12.75 -12.46 -9.40
CA PRO A 230 13.72 -13.08 -8.50
C PRO A 230 13.58 -12.65 -7.04
N ALA A 231 13.19 -11.41 -6.76
CA ALA A 231 12.90 -10.96 -5.40
C ALA A 231 11.75 -11.76 -4.77
N GLY A 232 10.73 -12.13 -5.56
CA GLY A 232 9.63 -12.99 -5.14
C GLY A 232 10.08 -14.40 -4.74
N LEU A 233 11.20 -14.90 -5.26
CA LEU A 233 11.74 -16.23 -4.90
C LEU A 233 12.58 -16.19 -3.61
N LEU A 234 13.01 -15.03 -3.14
CA LEU A 234 13.86 -14.89 -1.95
C LEU A 234 13.27 -15.51 -0.67
N PRO A 235 11.96 -15.44 -0.38
CA PRO A 235 11.40 -16.10 0.80
C PRO A 235 11.70 -17.59 0.86
N GLY A 236 11.67 -18.30 -0.28
CA GLY A 236 12.10 -19.69 -0.35
C GLY A 236 13.61 -19.87 -0.13
N ALA A 237 14.43 -18.98 -0.72
CA ALA A 237 15.89 -19.03 -0.61
C ALA A 237 16.39 -18.78 0.82
N ILE A 238 15.70 -17.94 1.60
CA ILE A 238 16.06 -17.64 3.01
C ILE A 238 15.37 -18.57 4.03
N GLY A 239 14.64 -19.60 3.56
CA GLY A 239 13.96 -20.54 4.47
C GLY A 239 12.73 -19.97 5.16
N LEU A 240 12.08 -18.91 4.61
CA LEU A 240 10.83 -18.37 5.11
C LEU A 240 9.61 -19.07 4.49
N ALA A 241 9.74 -19.59 3.27
CA ALA A 241 8.64 -20.15 2.48
C ALA A 241 8.97 -21.56 1.98
N GLY A 242 7.91 -22.33 1.71
CA GLY A 242 7.96 -23.71 1.24
C GLY A 242 7.57 -23.87 -0.25
N PRO A 243 7.28 -25.10 -0.67
CA PRO A 243 7.03 -25.44 -2.08
C PRO A 243 5.74 -24.85 -2.64
N LEU A 244 4.69 -24.69 -1.83
CA LEU A 244 3.43 -24.07 -2.27
C LEU A 244 3.66 -22.61 -2.67
N TYR A 245 4.35 -21.84 -1.81
CA TYR A 245 4.70 -20.46 -2.10
C TYR A 245 5.54 -20.35 -3.37
N LEU A 246 6.57 -21.21 -3.52
CA LEU A 246 7.43 -21.18 -4.71
C LEU A 246 6.67 -21.51 -6.00
N ALA A 247 5.73 -22.46 -5.96
CA ALA A 247 4.86 -22.73 -7.10
C ALA A 247 4.00 -21.50 -7.45
N VAL A 248 3.37 -20.88 -6.44
CA VAL A 248 2.54 -19.68 -6.62
C VAL A 248 3.35 -18.53 -7.19
N VAL A 249 4.51 -18.20 -6.60
CA VAL A 249 5.32 -17.07 -7.07
C VAL A 249 5.89 -17.31 -8.47
N SER A 250 6.22 -18.55 -8.82
CA SER A 250 6.72 -18.89 -10.16
C SER A 250 5.62 -18.70 -11.21
N ILE A 251 4.41 -19.17 -10.95
CA ILE A 251 3.28 -19.05 -11.89
C ILE A 251 2.83 -17.58 -12.02
N PHE A 252 2.49 -16.94 -10.90
CA PHE A 252 1.95 -15.59 -10.92
C PHE A 252 3.01 -14.52 -11.20
N GLY A 253 4.25 -14.74 -10.78
CA GLY A 253 5.39 -13.88 -11.13
C GLY A 253 5.73 -13.96 -12.61
N GLY A 254 5.72 -15.18 -13.19
CA GLY A 254 5.86 -15.38 -14.63
C GLY A 254 4.74 -14.69 -15.41
N TRP A 255 3.49 -14.81 -14.97
CA TRP A 255 2.36 -14.09 -15.57
C TRP A 255 2.51 -12.57 -15.44
N PHE A 256 2.95 -12.07 -14.29
CA PHE A 256 3.22 -10.64 -14.10
C PHE A 256 4.29 -10.11 -15.09
N VAL A 257 5.38 -10.85 -15.28
CA VAL A 257 6.42 -10.51 -16.27
C VAL A 257 5.85 -10.56 -17.69
N TRP A 258 5.05 -11.57 -18.00
CA TRP A 258 4.36 -11.67 -19.30
C TRP A 258 3.52 -10.42 -19.61
N GLU A 259 2.69 -9.98 -18.66
CA GLU A 259 1.89 -8.76 -18.83
C GLU A 259 2.77 -7.51 -18.93
N ALA A 260 3.89 -7.44 -18.20
CA ALA A 260 4.84 -6.35 -18.33
C ALA A 260 5.51 -6.30 -19.73
N VAL A 261 5.79 -7.47 -20.33
CA VAL A 261 6.25 -7.56 -21.73
C VAL A 261 5.15 -7.12 -22.69
N ALA A 262 3.89 -7.49 -22.43
CA ALA A 262 2.75 -7.03 -23.23
C ALA A 262 2.61 -5.49 -23.18
N VAL A 263 2.77 -4.89 -21.97
CA VAL A 263 2.81 -3.42 -21.82
C VAL A 263 3.98 -2.81 -22.60
N ALA A 264 5.16 -3.41 -22.57
CA ALA A 264 6.33 -2.90 -23.29
C ALA A 264 6.13 -2.91 -24.81
N ARG A 265 5.33 -3.83 -25.34
CA ARG A 265 5.01 -4.00 -26.76
C ARG A 265 3.70 -3.34 -27.19
N GLU A 266 3.00 -2.66 -26.28
CA GLU A 266 1.68 -2.05 -26.54
C GLU A 266 1.75 -0.96 -27.61
N THR A 267 0.87 -1.06 -28.59
CA THR A 267 0.74 -0.12 -29.72
C THR A 267 -0.49 0.79 -29.60
N ASP A 268 -1.55 0.35 -28.91
CA ASP A 268 -2.74 1.17 -28.65
C ASP A 268 -2.49 2.13 -27.46
N ILE A 269 -1.79 3.23 -27.77
CA ILE A 269 -1.43 4.27 -26.79
C ILE A 269 -2.62 5.08 -26.29
N ALA A 270 -3.78 4.98 -26.92
CA ALA A 270 -4.98 5.71 -26.51
C ALA A 270 -5.74 4.95 -25.40
N ARG A 271 -5.89 3.64 -25.53
CA ARG A 271 -6.67 2.81 -24.60
C ARG A 271 -5.83 2.12 -23.54
N GLU A 272 -4.54 1.86 -23.83
CA GLU A 272 -3.61 1.16 -22.94
C GLU A 272 -4.17 -0.15 -22.35
N PRO A 273 -4.67 -1.09 -23.18
CA PRO A 273 -5.34 -2.29 -22.68
C PRO A 273 -4.40 -3.21 -21.88
N ALA A 274 -3.13 -3.35 -22.31
CA ALA A 274 -2.14 -4.13 -21.58
C ALA A 274 -1.82 -3.53 -20.19
N ALA A 275 -1.72 -2.20 -20.10
CA ALA A 275 -1.49 -1.53 -18.82
C ALA A 275 -2.69 -1.72 -17.84
N ARG A 276 -3.93 -1.73 -18.36
CA ARG A 276 -5.12 -2.04 -17.54
C ARG A 276 -5.11 -3.47 -17.02
N ARG A 277 -4.73 -4.46 -17.87
CA ARG A 277 -4.58 -5.86 -17.44
C ARG A 277 -3.48 -6.01 -16.40
N LEU A 278 -2.30 -5.45 -16.65
CA LEU A 278 -1.18 -5.48 -15.70
C LEU A 278 -1.58 -4.90 -14.35
N PHE A 279 -2.32 -3.78 -14.32
CA PHE A 279 -2.83 -3.19 -13.08
C PHE A 279 -3.70 -4.18 -12.28
N GLY A 280 -4.62 -4.89 -12.94
CA GLY A 280 -5.45 -5.93 -12.30
C GLY A 280 -4.63 -7.13 -11.83
N VAL A 281 -3.76 -7.66 -12.70
CA VAL A 281 -2.87 -8.79 -12.39
C VAL A 281 -1.93 -8.46 -11.24
N SER A 282 -1.45 -7.23 -11.13
CA SER A 282 -0.56 -6.80 -10.05
C SER A 282 -1.22 -6.90 -8.67
N ILE A 283 -2.51 -6.57 -8.55
CA ILE A 283 -3.26 -6.69 -7.30
C ILE A 283 -3.40 -8.18 -6.93
N LEU A 284 -3.78 -9.01 -7.91
CA LEU A 284 -3.93 -10.45 -7.72
C LEU A 284 -2.58 -11.08 -7.34
N TYR A 285 -1.49 -10.72 -8.02
CA TYR A 285 -0.13 -11.21 -7.73
C TYR A 285 0.24 -10.99 -6.26
N LEU A 286 0.13 -9.74 -5.78
CA LEU A 286 0.51 -9.44 -4.40
C LEU A 286 -0.38 -10.18 -3.40
N PHE A 287 -1.69 -10.25 -3.66
CA PHE A 287 -2.63 -10.98 -2.81
C PHE A 287 -2.29 -12.47 -2.73
N VAL A 288 -2.15 -13.17 -3.86
CA VAL A 288 -1.92 -14.63 -3.84
C VAL A 288 -0.55 -15.00 -3.27
N LEU A 289 0.45 -14.15 -3.46
CA LEU A 289 1.80 -14.34 -2.92
C LEU A 289 1.78 -14.30 -1.38
N PHE A 290 1.17 -13.28 -0.78
CA PHE A 290 1.05 -13.21 0.67
C PHE A 290 0.05 -14.22 1.24
N ALA A 291 -1.00 -14.59 0.48
CA ALA A 291 -1.92 -15.66 0.85
C ALA A 291 -1.21 -17.02 0.90
N ALA A 292 -0.32 -17.30 -0.04
CA ALA A 292 0.45 -18.55 -0.04
C ALA A 292 1.36 -18.66 1.19
N LEU A 293 2.02 -17.57 1.61
CA LEU A 293 2.81 -17.54 2.85
C LEU A 293 1.94 -17.85 4.08
N ILE A 294 0.77 -17.21 4.18
CA ILE A 294 -0.18 -17.46 5.27
C ILE A 294 -0.63 -18.93 5.27
N LEU A 295 -1.03 -19.46 4.10
CA LEU A 295 -1.51 -20.83 3.97
C LEU A 295 -0.44 -21.84 4.35
N GLU A 296 0.80 -21.70 3.88
CA GLU A 296 1.90 -22.58 4.28
C GLU A 296 2.10 -22.59 5.81
N ARG A 297 2.08 -21.41 6.43
CA ARG A 297 2.24 -21.29 7.88
C ARG A 297 1.10 -21.98 8.64
N LEU A 298 -0.14 -21.78 8.20
CA LEU A 298 -1.33 -22.36 8.84
C LEU A 298 -1.44 -23.87 8.62
N MET A 299 -0.99 -24.38 7.47
CA MET A 299 -0.98 -25.81 7.14
C MET A 299 0.24 -26.56 7.72
N GLY A 300 1.17 -25.84 8.36
CA GLY A 300 2.39 -26.46 8.88
C GLY A 300 3.34 -26.98 7.80
N ILE A 301 3.26 -26.44 6.56
CA ILE A 301 4.17 -26.81 5.47
C ILE A 301 5.56 -26.30 5.81
N ALA A 302 6.54 -27.23 5.87
CA ALA A 302 7.91 -26.87 6.21
C ALA A 302 8.55 -25.98 5.13
N PRO A 303 9.22 -24.89 5.51
CA PRO A 303 10.04 -24.11 4.59
C PRO A 303 11.15 -24.95 3.97
N LEU A 304 11.57 -24.59 2.76
CA LEU A 304 12.72 -25.24 2.12
C LEU A 304 14.02 -24.87 2.85
N GLY A 305 14.89 -25.85 3.11
CA GLY A 305 16.21 -25.60 3.68
C GLY A 305 16.27 -25.57 5.22
N HIS A 306 15.33 -26.15 5.93
CA HIS A 306 15.34 -26.26 7.40
C HIS A 306 16.65 -26.80 8.02
N ALA A 307 17.55 -27.42 7.23
CA ALA A 307 18.79 -27.98 7.72
C ALA A 307 19.96 -26.98 7.84
N THR A 308 19.87 -25.78 7.25
CA THR A 308 21.02 -24.86 7.13
C THR A 308 20.85 -23.49 7.72
N PHE A 309 19.63 -23.04 8.06
CA PHE A 309 19.36 -21.65 8.47
C PHE A 309 18.86 -21.44 9.90
N GLY A 310 18.85 -22.48 10.74
CA GLY A 310 18.48 -22.36 12.17
C GLY A 310 19.40 -21.47 13.01
N ALA A 311 20.45 -20.89 12.42
CA ALA A 311 21.43 -20.04 13.12
C ALA A 311 21.19 -18.52 12.93
N TRP A 312 20.15 -18.10 12.19
CA TRP A 312 19.91 -16.67 11.88
C TRP A 312 18.54 -16.16 12.31
N MET A 313 17.80 -16.92 13.12
CA MET A 313 16.57 -16.49 13.78
C MET A 313 16.79 -16.11 15.22
#